data_30f3f8e301272e23817b55962471e46c
#
_entry.id   30f3f8e301272e23817b55962471e46c
#
_cell.length_a   1.000
_cell.length_b   1.000
_cell.length_c   1.000
_cell.angle_alpha   90.00
_cell.angle_beta   90.00
_cell.angle_gamma   90.00
#
_symmetry.space_group_name_H-M   'P 1'
#
loop_
_entity.id
_entity.type
_entity.pdbx_description
1 polymer ?
#
loop_
_entity_poly.entity_id
_entity_poly.type
_entity_poly.pdbx_seq_one_letter_code
_entity_poly.pdbx_strand_id
1 'polypeptide(L)'
;MLSEKIKLVNDVLGYPKRQSSEHLYTCPYCNHHKKKFSVNFERNVFKCWVCDTRGRNIRRVIRRFGSFTQLKEWDKLSGIVDHSRLEFDLFPDEVTEQEQIISLPKEFKTLTGKTSVVDNIPLSYLQNRGIEPCDLLRYKIGYCSEGDFEGRIIIPSFNIDGYVNYFIARSYDGHWMRYKNPDASRDIIFNELNIDWDSDVILVEGVFDAIFAGNAVALLGSTLREESRLFQHIIRNDSSVFIALDPDAEKKAMKSAHTLLKYDIEVWKIDIPEGEDVSSIGKEAFTELKKSAVLMRDNQDWILKRKLMSL
;
A
#
# COMPACT_ATOMS: atom_id res chain seq x y z
N MET A 1 21.80 -26.33 4.14
CA MET A 1 20.99 -25.10 4.29
C MET A 1 21.29 -24.04 3.23
N LEU A 2 22.48 -23.40 3.14
CA LEU A 2 22.73 -22.36 2.11
C LEU A 2 22.68 -22.91 0.68
N SER A 3 23.29 -24.07 0.45
CA SER A 3 23.26 -24.75 -0.86
C SER A 3 21.86 -25.14 -1.32
N GLU A 4 21.00 -25.53 -0.40
CA GLU A 4 19.60 -25.89 -0.67
C GLU A 4 18.76 -24.65 -1.00
N LYS A 5 18.98 -23.54 -0.28
CA LYS A 5 18.37 -22.24 -0.62
C LYS A 5 18.74 -21.76 -2.02
N ILE A 6 20.03 -21.88 -2.37
CA ILE A 6 20.51 -21.53 -3.71
C ILE A 6 19.87 -22.44 -4.77
N LYS A 7 19.76 -23.74 -4.51
CA LYS A 7 19.10 -24.68 -5.43
C LYS A 7 17.65 -24.29 -5.64
N LEU A 8 16.92 -24.02 -4.57
CA LEU A 8 15.51 -23.66 -4.61
C LEU A 8 15.28 -22.36 -5.43
N VAL A 9 16.12 -21.34 -5.24
CA VAL A 9 16.03 -20.11 -6.05
C VAL A 9 16.43 -20.38 -7.51
N ASN A 10 17.37 -21.29 -7.77
CA ASN A 10 17.69 -21.69 -9.13
C ASN A 10 16.52 -22.40 -9.83
N ASP A 11 15.74 -23.18 -9.08
CA ASP A 11 14.55 -23.85 -9.61
C ASP A 11 13.43 -22.84 -9.94
N VAL A 12 13.40 -21.68 -9.26
CA VAL A 12 12.44 -20.61 -9.53
C VAL A 12 12.92 -19.65 -10.63
N LEU A 13 14.18 -19.20 -10.60
CA LEU A 13 14.70 -18.14 -11.47
C LEU A 13 15.63 -18.62 -12.59
N GLY A 14 15.91 -19.93 -12.65
CA GLY A 14 16.90 -20.51 -13.53
C GLY A 14 18.32 -20.35 -12.99
N TYR A 15 19.33 -20.78 -13.79
CA TYR A 15 20.72 -20.78 -13.33
C TYR A 15 21.35 -19.40 -13.34
N PRO A 16 22.03 -18.98 -12.25
CA PRO A 16 22.66 -17.68 -12.15
C PRO A 16 24.02 -17.63 -12.86
N LYS A 17 24.49 -16.41 -13.16
CA LYS A 17 25.91 -16.11 -13.32
C LYS A 17 26.45 -15.71 -11.95
N ARG A 18 27.46 -16.44 -11.46
CA ARG A 18 28.10 -16.11 -10.17
C ARG A 18 29.11 -14.98 -10.33
N GLN A 19 29.07 -14.03 -9.41
CA GLN A 19 30.05 -12.95 -9.32
C GLN A 19 30.32 -12.63 -7.86
N SER A 20 31.44 -13.12 -7.33
CA SER A 20 31.77 -13.03 -5.90
C SER A 20 30.68 -13.68 -5.02
N SER A 21 30.14 -12.96 -4.05
CA SER A 21 29.01 -13.40 -3.19
C SER A 21 27.63 -13.22 -3.84
N GLU A 22 27.56 -12.63 -5.04
CA GLU A 22 26.31 -12.32 -5.73
C GLU A 22 25.95 -13.39 -6.76
N HIS A 23 24.68 -13.74 -6.82
CA HIS A 23 24.12 -14.65 -7.82
C HIS A 23 23.25 -13.81 -8.77
N LEU A 24 23.67 -13.68 -10.03
CA LEU A 24 23.00 -12.84 -11.03
C LEU A 24 22.03 -13.67 -11.87
N TYR A 25 20.77 -13.37 -11.79
CA TYR A 25 19.66 -14.00 -12.53
C TYR A 25 19.09 -13.08 -13.61
N THR A 26 18.27 -13.63 -14.49
CA THR A 26 17.33 -12.85 -15.29
C THR A 26 16.28 -12.27 -14.34
N CYS A 27 15.96 -10.99 -14.46
CA CYS A 27 14.99 -10.36 -13.56
C CYS A 27 13.58 -10.86 -13.86
N PRO A 28 12.87 -11.46 -12.90
CA PRO A 28 11.51 -11.95 -13.12
C PRO A 28 10.48 -10.81 -13.18
N TYR A 29 10.83 -9.61 -12.70
CA TYR A 29 9.95 -8.45 -12.70
C TYR A 29 9.94 -7.70 -14.04
N CYS A 30 11.11 -7.45 -14.63
CA CYS A 30 11.22 -6.70 -15.91
C CYS A 30 11.63 -7.55 -17.09
N ASN A 31 11.92 -8.82 -16.87
CA ASN A 31 12.32 -9.82 -17.87
C ASN A 31 13.44 -9.34 -18.85
N HIS A 32 14.37 -8.52 -18.34
CA HIS A 32 15.47 -8.02 -19.15
C HIS A 32 16.41 -9.14 -19.59
N HIS A 33 16.83 -9.12 -20.86
CA HIS A 33 17.61 -10.19 -21.50
C HIS A 33 18.98 -10.49 -20.84
N LYS A 34 19.58 -9.54 -20.12
CA LYS A 34 20.84 -9.75 -19.38
C LYS A 34 20.56 -10.09 -17.92
N LYS A 35 21.37 -10.98 -17.35
CA LYS A 35 21.31 -11.34 -15.93
C LYS A 35 21.79 -10.16 -15.07
N LYS A 36 20.87 -9.33 -14.63
CA LYS A 36 21.07 -8.11 -13.85
C LYS A 36 20.28 -8.10 -12.53
N PHE A 37 19.62 -9.20 -12.22
CA PHE A 37 18.93 -9.40 -10.94
C PHE A 37 19.90 -10.10 -9.98
N SER A 38 20.48 -9.33 -9.08
CA SER A 38 21.44 -9.80 -8.08
C SER A 38 20.69 -10.31 -6.85
N VAL A 39 21.09 -11.50 -6.39
CA VAL A 39 20.62 -12.11 -5.14
C VAL A 39 21.81 -12.42 -4.27
N ASN A 40 21.80 -11.91 -3.04
CA ASN A 40 22.79 -12.21 -2.00
C ASN A 40 22.12 -13.02 -0.89
N PHE A 41 22.47 -14.29 -0.82
CA PHE A 41 21.84 -15.23 0.12
C PHE A 41 22.30 -15.04 1.57
N GLU A 42 23.52 -14.53 1.80
CA GLU A 42 24.05 -14.27 3.13
C GLU A 42 23.34 -13.09 3.79
N ARG A 43 23.05 -12.06 2.99
CA ARG A 43 22.36 -10.84 3.44
C ARG A 43 20.85 -10.93 3.30
N ASN A 44 20.33 -11.98 2.68
CA ASN A 44 18.92 -12.18 2.35
C ASN A 44 18.33 -11.01 1.55
N VAL A 45 19.06 -10.49 0.55
CA VAL A 45 18.67 -9.32 -0.25
C VAL A 45 18.71 -9.63 -1.74
N PHE A 46 17.92 -8.88 -2.49
CA PHE A 46 17.97 -8.89 -3.95
C PHE A 46 17.86 -7.48 -4.52
N LYS A 47 18.41 -7.27 -5.73
CA LYS A 47 18.27 -6.03 -6.48
C LYS A 47 18.38 -6.27 -7.99
N CYS A 48 17.49 -5.67 -8.76
CA CYS A 48 17.63 -5.56 -10.20
C CYS A 48 18.34 -4.25 -10.57
N TRP A 49 19.42 -4.33 -11.32
CA TRP A 49 20.18 -3.16 -11.78
C TRP A 49 19.59 -2.50 -13.04
N VAL A 50 18.41 -2.94 -13.49
CA VAL A 50 17.72 -2.39 -14.67
C VAL A 50 16.41 -1.70 -14.27
N CYS A 51 15.51 -2.39 -13.54
CA CYS A 51 14.23 -1.83 -13.11
C CYS A 51 14.24 -1.35 -11.65
N ASP A 52 15.40 -1.40 -10.99
CA ASP A 52 15.62 -1.02 -9.59
C ASP A 52 14.77 -1.75 -8.54
N THR A 53 14.00 -2.77 -8.95
CA THR A 53 13.28 -3.64 -8.01
C THR A 53 14.28 -4.23 -7.03
N ARG A 54 14.02 -4.07 -5.74
CA ARG A 54 14.91 -4.50 -4.66
C ARG A 54 14.11 -4.94 -3.44
N GLY A 55 14.71 -5.79 -2.62
CA GLY A 55 14.10 -6.22 -1.37
C GLY A 55 15.11 -6.91 -0.46
N ARG A 56 14.73 -7.06 0.81
CA ARG A 56 15.57 -7.65 1.87
C ARG A 56 15.11 -9.04 2.28
N ASN A 57 14.12 -9.60 1.59
CA ASN A 57 13.64 -10.93 1.84
C ASN A 57 13.47 -11.70 0.53
N ILE A 58 14.38 -12.67 0.29
CA ILE A 58 14.34 -13.52 -0.91
C ILE A 58 13.04 -14.34 -0.95
N ARG A 59 12.42 -14.61 0.20
CA ARG A 59 11.11 -15.29 0.31
C ARG A 59 10.06 -14.66 -0.61
N ARG A 60 10.07 -13.32 -0.78
CA ARG A 60 9.14 -12.61 -1.67
C ARG A 60 9.26 -13.01 -3.11
N VAL A 61 10.50 -13.22 -3.57
CA VAL A 61 10.77 -13.68 -4.94
C VAL A 61 10.18 -15.07 -5.13
N ILE A 62 10.37 -15.95 -4.13
CA ILE A 62 9.86 -17.32 -4.19
C ILE A 62 8.33 -17.34 -4.11
N ARG A 63 7.74 -16.50 -3.23
CA ARG A 63 6.28 -16.37 -3.11
C ARG A 63 5.63 -15.91 -4.43
N ARG A 64 6.27 -14.94 -5.10
CA ARG A 64 5.71 -14.33 -6.31
C ARG A 64 5.90 -15.18 -7.57
N PHE A 65 7.03 -15.86 -7.69
CA PHE A 65 7.44 -16.54 -8.92
C PHE A 65 7.62 -18.05 -8.77
N GLY A 66 7.64 -18.55 -7.56
CA GLY A 66 7.72 -19.98 -7.26
C GLY A 66 6.33 -20.61 -7.01
N SER A 67 6.34 -21.91 -6.74
CA SER A 67 5.16 -22.67 -6.33
C SER A 67 4.97 -22.61 -4.82
N PHE A 68 3.76 -22.92 -4.35
CA PHE A 68 3.45 -23.08 -2.93
C PHE A 68 4.37 -24.09 -2.22
N THR A 69 4.73 -25.19 -2.90
CA THR A 69 5.66 -26.18 -2.36
C THR A 69 7.06 -25.61 -2.16
N GLN A 70 7.54 -24.82 -3.12
CA GLN A 70 8.84 -24.14 -3.04
C GLN A 70 8.85 -23.10 -1.92
N LEU A 71 7.75 -22.37 -1.71
CA LEU A 71 7.63 -21.44 -0.60
C LEU A 71 7.71 -22.13 0.75
N LYS A 72 6.96 -23.24 0.94
CA LYS A 72 7.04 -24.05 2.16
C LYS A 72 8.45 -24.63 2.42
N GLU A 73 9.14 -25.06 1.36
CA GLU A 73 10.51 -25.57 1.47
C GLU A 73 11.48 -24.44 1.87
N TRP A 74 11.32 -23.23 1.30
CA TRP A 74 12.09 -22.06 1.71
C TRP A 74 11.89 -21.72 3.19
N ASP A 75 10.64 -21.71 3.66
CA ASP A 75 10.29 -21.41 5.05
C ASP A 75 10.93 -22.41 5.99
N LYS A 76 10.87 -23.69 5.66
CA LYS A 76 11.55 -24.77 6.42
C LYS A 76 13.07 -24.58 6.45
N LEU A 77 13.70 -24.25 5.33
CA LEU A 77 15.15 -23.99 5.23
C LEU A 77 15.58 -22.69 5.92
N SER A 78 14.66 -21.76 6.10
CA SER A 78 14.93 -20.47 6.76
C SER A 78 14.70 -20.51 8.26
N GLY A 79 14.21 -21.64 8.81
CA GLY A 79 13.85 -21.74 10.21
C GLY A 79 12.65 -20.86 10.58
N ILE A 80 11.92 -20.39 9.56
CA ILE A 80 10.67 -19.68 9.79
C ILE A 80 9.69 -20.73 10.29
N VAL A 81 9.33 -20.62 11.55
CA VAL A 81 8.28 -21.45 12.16
C VAL A 81 7.03 -21.28 11.30
N ASP A 82 6.42 -22.40 10.94
CA ASP A 82 5.23 -22.44 10.11
C ASP A 82 4.21 -21.42 10.64
N HIS A 83 4.08 -20.30 9.95
CA HIS A 83 3.14 -19.23 10.31
C HIS A 83 1.69 -19.69 10.24
N SER A 84 1.40 -20.88 9.68
CA SER A 84 0.07 -21.47 9.75
C SER A 84 -0.36 -21.74 11.21
N ARG A 85 0.58 -21.93 12.15
CA ARG A 85 0.27 -21.96 13.59
C ARG A 85 0.11 -20.56 14.18
N LEU A 86 0.88 -19.59 13.72
CA LEU A 86 0.69 -18.18 14.09
C LEU A 86 -0.57 -17.60 13.43
N GLU A 87 -0.92 -18.07 12.23
CA GLU A 87 -2.23 -17.78 11.62
C GLU A 87 -3.37 -18.29 12.50
N PHE A 88 -3.27 -19.49 13.09
CA PHE A 88 -4.26 -20.02 14.01
C PHE A 88 -4.33 -19.26 15.35
N ASP A 89 -3.19 -18.78 15.86
CA ASP A 89 -3.12 -18.07 17.14
C ASP A 89 -3.39 -16.56 17.01
N LEU A 90 -3.00 -15.94 15.88
CA LEU A 90 -3.25 -14.53 15.59
C LEU A 90 -4.56 -14.29 14.82
N PHE A 91 -5.01 -15.30 14.10
CA PHE A 91 -6.26 -15.27 13.35
C PHE A 91 -7.04 -16.54 13.73
N PRO A 92 -7.65 -16.60 14.94
CA PRO A 92 -8.57 -17.69 15.27
C PRO A 92 -9.58 -17.76 14.11
N ASP A 93 -9.86 -19.02 13.69
CA ASP A 93 -10.71 -19.36 12.57
C ASP A 93 -11.69 -18.27 12.22
N GLU A 94 -11.74 -17.88 10.96
CA GLU A 94 -12.64 -16.87 10.44
C GLU A 94 -13.91 -16.77 11.29
N VAL A 95 -13.87 -15.96 12.33
CA VAL A 95 -15.08 -15.22 12.64
C VAL A 95 -15.30 -14.46 11.36
N THR A 96 -16.13 -14.99 10.50
CA THR A 96 -16.74 -14.30 9.40
C THR A 96 -17.50 -13.13 10.03
N GLU A 97 -16.79 -12.15 10.55
CA GLU A 97 -17.36 -10.83 10.70
C GLU A 97 -17.75 -10.48 9.28
N GLN A 98 -19.06 -10.63 9.04
CA GLN A 98 -19.64 -10.30 7.75
C GLN A 98 -19.11 -8.95 7.38
N GLU A 99 -18.36 -8.93 6.30
CA GLU A 99 -17.72 -7.70 5.88
C GLU A 99 -18.81 -6.65 5.71
N GLN A 100 -18.63 -5.50 6.36
CA GLN A 100 -19.62 -4.44 6.34
C GLN A 100 -19.96 -4.08 4.89
N ILE A 101 -21.21 -4.19 4.53
CA ILE A 101 -21.76 -3.73 3.24
C ILE A 101 -22.69 -2.57 3.52
N ILE A 102 -22.48 -1.45 2.85
CA ILE A 102 -23.32 -0.27 2.96
C ILE A 102 -23.86 0.13 1.59
N SER A 103 -24.91 0.94 1.59
CA SER A 103 -25.42 1.53 0.35
C SER A 103 -24.86 2.94 0.16
N LEU A 104 -24.58 3.31 -1.08
CA LEU A 104 -24.35 4.71 -1.43
C LEU A 104 -25.63 5.53 -1.21
N PRO A 105 -25.52 6.86 -1.01
CA PRO A 105 -26.68 7.73 -0.97
C PRO A 105 -27.58 7.51 -2.19
N LYS A 106 -28.89 7.58 -2.01
CA LYS A 106 -29.87 7.39 -3.13
C LYS A 106 -29.68 8.41 -4.23
N GLU A 107 -29.24 9.61 -3.85
CA GLU A 107 -29.02 10.76 -4.70
C GLU A 107 -27.63 10.75 -5.37
N PHE A 108 -26.84 9.71 -5.14
CA PHE A 108 -25.51 9.58 -5.70
C PHE A 108 -25.55 9.51 -7.24
N LYS A 109 -24.79 10.39 -7.88
CA LYS A 109 -24.59 10.44 -9.33
C LYS A 109 -23.12 10.26 -9.64
N THR A 110 -22.79 9.33 -10.53
CA THR A 110 -21.38 9.17 -10.97
C THR A 110 -20.99 10.32 -11.89
N LEU A 111 -19.74 10.76 -11.80
CA LEU A 111 -19.14 11.74 -12.73
C LEU A 111 -18.49 11.05 -13.94
N THR A 112 -18.83 9.78 -14.18
CA THR A 112 -18.36 8.99 -15.31
C THR A 112 -19.42 8.99 -16.42
N GLY A 113 -19.10 9.57 -17.56
CA GLY A 113 -20.03 9.57 -18.72
C GLY A 113 -20.40 10.96 -19.23
N LYS A 114 -21.60 11.10 -19.81
CA LYS A 114 -22.09 12.39 -20.28
C LYS A 114 -22.43 13.28 -19.10
N THR A 115 -21.73 14.40 -18.97
CA THR A 115 -21.90 15.37 -17.91
C THR A 115 -23.00 16.38 -18.28
N SER A 116 -23.82 16.75 -17.30
CA SER A 116 -24.78 17.86 -17.41
C SER A 116 -24.13 19.17 -16.93
N VAL A 117 -24.81 20.30 -17.15
CA VAL A 117 -24.32 21.59 -16.65
C VAL A 117 -24.13 21.60 -15.13
N VAL A 118 -24.98 20.86 -14.41
CA VAL A 118 -24.92 20.74 -12.96
C VAL A 118 -23.64 19.99 -12.47
N ASP A 119 -23.10 19.11 -13.31
CA ASP A 119 -21.90 18.33 -13.01
C ASP A 119 -20.61 19.18 -13.07
N ASN A 120 -20.67 20.38 -13.66
CA ASN A 120 -19.49 21.21 -13.89
C ASN A 120 -18.82 21.69 -12.59
N ILE A 121 -19.60 21.99 -11.54
CA ILE A 121 -19.04 22.46 -10.26
C ILE A 121 -18.23 21.35 -9.57
N PRO A 122 -18.80 20.15 -9.31
CA PRO A 122 -18.03 19.05 -8.71
C PRO A 122 -16.87 18.59 -9.60
N LEU A 123 -17.01 18.61 -10.92
CA LEU A 123 -15.91 18.29 -11.85
C LEU A 123 -14.78 19.31 -11.77
N SER A 124 -15.08 20.62 -11.79
CA SER A 124 -14.07 21.66 -11.65
C SER A 124 -13.33 21.56 -10.32
N TYR A 125 -14.05 21.25 -9.23
CA TYR A 125 -13.43 21.01 -7.93
C TYR A 125 -12.41 19.86 -7.99
N LEU A 126 -12.76 18.74 -8.61
CA LEU A 126 -11.88 17.58 -8.74
C LEU A 126 -10.70 17.86 -9.69
N GLN A 127 -10.94 18.52 -10.82
CA GLN A 127 -9.89 18.93 -11.76
C GLN A 127 -8.88 19.89 -11.11
N ASN A 128 -9.35 20.86 -10.32
CA ASN A 128 -8.49 21.79 -9.57
C ASN A 128 -7.65 21.07 -8.51
N ARG A 129 -8.04 19.84 -8.12
CA ARG A 129 -7.26 18.94 -7.25
C ARG A 129 -6.37 17.98 -8.04
N GLY A 130 -6.30 18.08 -9.35
CA GLY A 130 -5.51 17.19 -10.20
C GLY A 130 -6.11 15.80 -10.42
N ILE A 131 -7.40 15.59 -10.10
CA ILE A 131 -8.08 14.32 -10.39
C ILE A 131 -8.36 14.23 -11.89
N GLU A 132 -7.92 13.16 -12.50
CA GLU A 132 -8.02 12.90 -13.93
C GLU A 132 -9.26 12.07 -14.28
N PRO A 133 -9.71 12.05 -15.54
CA PRO A 133 -10.86 11.24 -15.97
C PRO A 133 -10.68 9.74 -15.69
N CYS A 134 -9.46 9.20 -15.76
CA CYS A 134 -9.18 7.82 -15.42
C CYS A 134 -9.39 7.53 -13.91
N ASP A 135 -9.11 8.50 -13.04
CA ASP A 135 -9.35 8.37 -11.61
C ASP A 135 -10.86 8.34 -11.31
N LEU A 136 -11.64 9.20 -11.98
CA LEU A 136 -13.11 9.19 -11.86
C LEU A 136 -13.70 7.82 -12.18
N LEU A 137 -13.19 7.18 -13.23
CA LEU A 137 -13.62 5.85 -13.66
C LEU A 137 -13.16 4.76 -12.67
N ARG A 138 -11.86 4.78 -12.31
CA ARG A 138 -11.24 3.77 -11.45
C ARG A 138 -11.87 3.72 -10.06
N TYR A 139 -12.10 4.90 -9.47
CA TYR A 139 -12.65 5.03 -8.11
C TYR A 139 -14.17 5.23 -8.10
N LYS A 140 -14.83 5.21 -9.26
CA LYS A 140 -16.28 5.46 -9.38
C LYS A 140 -16.73 6.75 -8.69
N ILE A 141 -15.90 7.81 -8.78
CA ILE A 141 -16.17 9.07 -8.10
C ILE A 141 -17.45 9.71 -8.63
N GLY A 142 -18.24 10.23 -7.71
CA GLY A 142 -19.48 10.91 -8.01
C GLY A 142 -19.77 12.01 -7.00
N TYR A 143 -21.01 12.47 -6.96
CA TYR A 143 -21.45 13.53 -6.06
C TYR A 143 -22.93 13.39 -5.73
N CYS A 144 -23.39 14.15 -4.73
CA CYS A 144 -24.80 14.35 -4.44
C CYS A 144 -25.14 15.84 -4.59
N SER A 145 -26.20 16.14 -5.37
CA SER A 145 -26.73 17.50 -5.57
C SER A 145 -27.89 17.82 -4.66
N GLU A 146 -28.35 16.85 -3.86
CA GLU A 146 -29.48 16.94 -2.96
C GLU A 146 -29.38 15.89 -1.86
N GLY A 147 -30.27 15.94 -0.86
CA GLY A 147 -30.33 14.97 0.24
C GLY A 147 -29.27 15.21 1.31
N ASP A 148 -29.06 14.18 2.14
CA ASP A 148 -28.18 14.26 3.31
C ASP A 148 -26.71 14.56 2.99
N PHE A 149 -26.29 14.27 1.77
CA PHE A 149 -24.94 14.47 1.27
C PHE A 149 -24.85 15.54 0.20
N GLU A 150 -25.83 16.45 0.14
CA GLU A 150 -25.83 17.58 -0.78
C GLU A 150 -24.51 18.36 -0.72
N GLY A 151 -24.04 18.82 -1.87
CA GLY A 151 -22.79 19.59 -2.01
C GLY A 151 -21.53 18.78 -1.74
N ARG A 152 -21.57 17.43 -1.88
CA ARG A 152 -20.42 16.58 -1.57
C ARG A 152 -20.00 15.68 -2.71
N ILE A 153 -18.69 15.63 -2.93
CA ILE A 153 -18.05 14.55 -3.69
C ILE A 153 -18.14 13.28 -2.87
N ILE A 154 -18.55 12.19 -3.51
CA ILE A 154 -18.59 10.86 -2.93
C ILE A 154 -17.53 10.01 -3.61
N ILE A 155 -16.62 9.46 -2.81
CA ILE A 155 -15.60 8.50 -3.25
C ILE A 155 -15.93 7.17 -2.60
N PRO A 156 -16.52 6.22 -3.33
CA PRO A 156 -16.82 4.89 -2.81
C PRO A 156 -15.58 4.09 -2.47
N SER A 157 -15.70 3.21 -1.50
CA SER A 157 -14.74 2.16 -1.19
C SER A 157 -15.39 0.81 -1.46
N PHE A 158 -14.65 -0.06 -2.17
CA PHE A 158 -15.10 -1.40 -2.51
C PHE A 158 -14.21 -2.42 -1.82
N ASN A 159 -14.83 -3.46 -1.26
CA ASN A 159 -14.12 -4.63 -0.77
C ASN A 159 -13.63 -5.50 -1.94
N ILE A 160 -12.94 -6.59 -1.63
CA ILE A 160 -12.38 -7.50 -2.63
C ILE A 160 -13.45 -8.12 -3.54
N ASP A 161 -14.68 -8.30 -3.04
CA ASP A 161 -15.81 -8.87 -3.79
C ASP A 161 -16.55 -7.81 -4.64
N GLY A 162 -16.15 -6.53 -4.55
CA GLY A 162 -16.75 -5.42 -5.29
C GLY A 162 -17.98 -4.80 -4.63
N TYR A 163 -18.29 -5.15 -3.38
CA TYR A 163 -19.36 -4.50 -2.62
C TYR A 163 -18.87 -3.22 -1.96
N VAL A 164 -19.75 -2.21 -1.87
CA VAL A 164 -19.43 -0.97 -1.18
C VAL A 164 -19.36 -1.23 0.34
N ASN A 165 -18.17 -1.02 0.92
CA ASN A 165 -17.94 -1.18 2.35
C ASN A 165 -17.83 0.14 3.11
N TYR A 166 -17.54 1.25 2.40
CA TYR A 166 -17.46 2.60 2.93
C TYR A 166 -17.56 3.64 1.81
N PHE A 167 -17.64 4.91 2.15
CA PHE A 167 -17.39 6.02 1.23
C PHE A 167 -16.89 7.25 1.97
N ILE A 168 -16.16 8.10 1.30
CA ILE A 168 -15.82 9.44 1.77
C ILE A 168 -16.75 10.43 1.11
N ALA A 169 -17.32 11.35 1.90
CA ALA A 169 -18.14 12.43 1.41
C ALA A 169 -17.51 13.79 1.77
N ARG A 170 -16.91 14.46 0.77
CA ARG A 170 -16.19 15.72 0.94
C ARG A 170 -16.95 16.88 0.27
N SER A 171 -17.14 17.96 1.02
CA SER A 171 -17.72 19.19 0.50
C SER A 171 -16.88 19.75 -0.65
N TYR A 172 -17.56 20.16 -1.75
CA TYR A 172 -16.96 20.89 -2.87
C TYR A 172 -17.42 22.35 -2.93
N ASP A 173 -18.35 22.75 -2.05
CA ASP A 173 -18.97 24.08 -2.00
C ASP A 173 -18.46 24.96 -0.85
N GLY A 174 -17.44 24.50 -0.11
CA GLY A 174 -16.84 25.22 1.01
C GLY A 174 -17.60 25.12 2.33
N HIS A 175 -18.54 24.18 2.46
CA HIS A 175 -19.24 23.95 3.70
C HIS A 175 -18.28 23.74 4.87
N TRP A 176 -18.55 24.31 6.05
CA TRP A 176 -17.71 24.27 7.24
C TRP A 176 -17.31 22.83 7.67
N MET A 177 -18.25 21.88 7.55
CA MET A 177 -17.99 20.46 7.74
C MET A 177 -17.41 19.87 6.46
N ARG A 178 -16.08 19.86 6.36
CA ARG A 178 -15.36 19.35 5.17
C ARG A 178 -15.72 17.91 4.82
N TYR A 179 -15.91 17.05 5.82
CA TYR A 179 -16.24 15.64 5.63
C TYR A 179 -17.50 15.27 6.43
N LYS A 180 -18.43 14.59 5.78
CA LYS A 180 -19.61 13.95 6.38
C LYS A 180 -19.64 12.50 5.90
N ASN A 181 -18.91 11.64 6.58
CA ASN A 181 -18.81 10.24 6.19
C ASN A 181 -20.01 9.43 6.71
N PRO A 182 -20.26 8.20 6.19
CA PRO A 182 -21.33 7.34 6.68
C PRO A 182 -21.07 6.94 8.14
N ASP A 183 -22.15 6.65 8.87
CA ASP A 183 -22.08 6.04 10.19
C ASP A 183 -21.81 4.55 10.04
N ALA A 184 -20.55 4.21 9.88
CA ALA A 184 -20.07 2.87 9.57
C ALA A 184 -18.65 2.67 10.10
N SER A 185 -18.26 1.42 10.34
CA SER A 185 -16.91 1.10 10.81
C SER A 185 -15.85 1.62 9.83
N ARG A 186 -14.75 2.16 10.37
CA ARG A 186 -13.56 2.52 9.61
C ARG A 186 -12.50 1.43 9.60
N ASP A 187 -12.76 0.30 10.24
CA ASP A 187 -11.89 -0.86 10.19
C ASP A 187 -12.15 -1.65 8.90
N ILE A 188 -11.81 -1.00 7.81
CA ILE A 188 -11.89 -1.53 6.44
C ILE A 188 -10.55 -1.28 5.74
N ILE A 189 -10.34 -1.96 4.63
CA ILE A 189 -9.29 -1.59 3.68
C ILE A 189 -9.95 -0.72 2.62
N PHE A 190 -9.62 0.59 2.62
CA PHE A 190 -10.27 1.51 1.69
C PHE A 190 -9.91 1.14 0.25
N ASN A 191 -10.94 0.81 -0.52
CA ASN A 191 -10.84 0.44 -1.92
C ASN A 191 -9.94 -0.76 -2.20
N GLU A 192 -10.09 -1.82 -1.39
CA GLU A 192 -9.31 -3.06 -1.43
C GLU A 192 -9.29 -3.69 -2.81
N LEU A 193 -10.42 -3.61 -3.55
CA LEU A 193 -10.54 -4.11 -4.92
C LEU A 193 -9.42 -3.62 -5.86
N ASN A 194 -8.86 -2.44 -5.59
CA ASN A 194 -7.82 -1.83 -6.41
C ASN A 194 -6.40 -2.04 -5.87
N ILE A 195 -6.23 -2.77 -4.76
CA ILE A 195 -4.92 -2.99 -4.14
C ILE A 195 -4.25 -4.23 -4.72
N ASP A 196 -3.07 -4.03 -5.26
CA ASP A 196 -2.17 -5.12 -5.64
C ASP A 196 -1.29 -5.50 -4.44
N TRP A 197 -1.66 -6.57 -3.74
CA TRP A 197 -0.94 -7.07 -2.58
C TRP A 197 0.42 -7.71 -2.92
N ASP A 198 0.65 -8.06 -4.18
CA ASP A 198 1.94 -8.57 -4.65
C ASP A 198 2.97 -7.47 -4.91
N SER A 199 2.53 -6.22 -4.91
CA SER A 199 3.36 -5.01 -5.03
C SER A 199 3.54 -4.32 -3.68
N ASP A 200 4.44 -3.33 -3.63
CA ASP A 200 4.59 -2.47 -2.46
C ASP A 200 3.30 -1.70 -2.19
N VAL A 201 2.84 -1.69 -0.94
CA VAL A 201 1.67 -0.96 -0.49
C VAL A 201 2.10 0.36 0.14
N ILE A 202 1.44 1.46 -0.23
CA ILE A 202 1.74 2.79 0.32
C ILE A 202 0.65 3.15 1.34
N LEU A 203 1.04 3.50 2.56
CA LEU A 203 0.12 4.00 3.58
C LEU A 203 0.12 5.53 3.54
N VAL A 204 -1.07 6.11 3.39
CA VAL A 204 -1.31 7.56 3.34
C VAL A 204 -2.40 7.97 4.32
N GLU A 205 -2.56 9.26 4.60
CA GLU A 205 -3.59 9.72 5.54
C GLU A 205 -4.99 9.70 4.94
N GLY A 206 -5.15 10.28 3.78
CA GLY A 206 -6.43 10.56 3.16
C GLY A 206 -6.66 9.82 1.84
N VAL A 207 -7.91 9.81 1.42
CA VAL A 207 -8.32 9.10 0.20
C VAL A 207 -7.79 9.81 -1.05
N PHE A 208 -7.71 11.14 -1.05
CA PHE A 208 -7.10 11.85 -2.17
C PHE A 208 -5.63 11.47 -2.32
N ASP A 209 -4.89 11.39 -1.21
CA ASP A 209 -3.48 10.97 -1.23
C ASP A 209 -3.33 9.56 -1.80
N ALA A 210 -4.25 8.64 -1.47
CA ALA A 210 -4.25 7.29 -2.02
C ALA A 210 -4.43 7.27 -3.55
N ILE A 211 -5.28 8.14 -4.10
CA ILE A 211 -5.48 8.27 -5.55
C ILE A 211 -4.17 8.70 -6.24
N PHE A 212 -3.43 9.62 -5.63
CA PHE A 212 -2.18 10.14 -6.19
C PHE A 212 -0.99 9.18 -5.99
N ALA A 213 -0.97 8.48 -4.87
CA ALA A 213 0.11 7.52 -4.56
C ALA A 213 0.04 6.22 -5.37
N GLY A 214 -1.11 5.85 -5.94
CA GLY A 214 -1.27 4.68 -6.79
C GLY A 214 -1.67 3.42 -6.02
N ASN A 215 -0.75 2.46 -5.78
CA ASN A 215 -1.04 1.27 -4.95
C ASN A 215 -1.01 1.63 -3.47
N ALA A 216 -2.04 2.34 -3.00
CA ALA A 216 -2.05 2.97 -1.70
C ALA A 216 -3.35 2.76 -0.92
N VAL A 217 -3.23 2.69 0.39
CA VAL A 217 -4.35 2.58 1.33
C VAL A 217 -4.39 3.79 2.25
N ALA A 218 -5.55 4.44 2.34
CA ALA A 218 -5.80 5.55 3.25
C ALA A 218 -6.11 5.04 4.67
N LEU A 219 -5.43 5.60 5.68
CA LEU A 219 -5.66 5.26 7.10
C LEU A 219 -6.94 5.87 7.67
N LEU A 220 -7.63 6.75 6.95
CA LEU A 220 -8.89 7.40 7.33
C LEU A 220 -8.86 8.06 8.72
N GLY A 221 -7.72 8.66 9.09
CA GLY A 221 -7.51 9.29 10.40
C GLY A 221 -7.14 8.33 11.53
N SER A 222 -7.11 7.02 11.29
CA SER A 222 -6.68 6.01 12.26
C SER A 222 -5.16 5.82 12.28
N THR A 223 -4.67 5.14 13.32
CA THR A 223 -3.30 4.58 13.34
C THR A 223 -3.39 3.10 13.00
N LEU A 224 -2.43 2.57 12.26
CA LEU A 224 -2.36 1.14 11.98
C LEU A 224 -2.22 0.36 13.30
N ARG A 225 -3.18 -0.50 13.62
CA ARG A 225 -3.23 -1.35 14.81
C ARG A 225 -3.08 -2.81 14.41
N GLU A 226 -2.55 -3.64 15.30
CA GLU A 226 -2.32 -5.08 15.03
C GLU A 226 -3.64 -5.83 14.76
N GLU A 227 -4.74 -5.40 15.39
CA GLU A 227 -6.07 -5.99 15.22
C GLU A 227 -6.78 -5.52 13.94
N SER A 228 -6.28 -4.45 13.25
CA SER A 228 -6.94 -3.90 12.08
C SER A 228 -6.85 -4.82 10.87
N ARG A 229 -7.91 -4.87 10.07
CA ARG A 229 -7.96 -5.63 8.81
C ARG A 229 -6.78 -5.31 7.90
N LEU A 230 -6.44 -4.03 7.75
CA LEU A 230 -5.31 -3.60 6.93
C LEU A 230 -3.99 -4.21 7.41
N PHE A 231 -3.74 -4.19 8.72
CA PHE A 231 -2.52 -4.80 9.27
C PHE A 231 -2.46 -6.29 8.98
N GLN A 232 -3.55 -7.01 9.22
CA GLN A 232 -3.64 -8.45 8.97
C GLN A 232 -3.40 -8.79 7.51
N HIS A 233 -3.96 -8.00 6.57
CA HIS A 233 -3.71 -8.19 5.13
C HIS A 233 -2.27 -7.92 4.73
N ILE A 234 -1.62 -6.89 5.30
CA ILE A 234 -0.18 -6.63 5.07
C ILE A 234 0.65 -7.83 5.54
N ILE A 235 0.38 -8.37 6.74
CA ILE A 235 1.12 -9.52 7.28
C ILE A 235 0.87 -10.78 6.44
N ARG A 236 -0.38 -11.11 6.13
CA ARG A 236 -0.73 -12.29 5.31
C ARG A 236 -0.04 -12.27 3.95
N ASN A 237 0.01 -11.10 3.33
CA ASN A 237 0.60 -10.92 2.02
C ASN A 237 2.11 -10.64 2.08
N ASP A 238 2.70 -10.48 3.28
CA ASP A 238 4.10 -10.09 3.44
C ASP A 238 4.48 -8.93 2.51
N SER A 239 3.56 -7.94 2.37
CA SER A 239 3.75 -6.82 1.46
C SER A 239 4.75 -5.82 2.03
N SER A 240 5.67 -5.29 1.20
CA SER A 240 6.48 -4.14 1.60
C SER A 240 5.59 -2.92 1.80
N VAL A 241 5.87 -2.16 2.82
CA VAL A 241 5.08 -0.98 3.15
C VAL A 241 5.90 0.29 3.02
N PHE A 242 5.39 1.24 2.26
CA PHE A 242 5.88 2.61 2.20
C PHE A 242 4.97 3.51 3.03
N ILE A 243 5.52 4.25 3.97
CA ILE A 243 4.76 5.18 4.80
C ILE A 243 4.97 6.58 4.25
N ALA A 244 3.89 7.20 3.78
CA ALA A 244 3.83 8.54 3.20
C ALA A 244 2.73 9.34 3.91
N LEU A 245 2.90 9.57 5.22
CA LEU A 245 2.00 10.40 6.02
C LEU A 245 2.49 11.83 6.06
N ASP A 246 1.56 12.75 6.32
CA ASP A 246 1.84 14.18 6.43
C ASP A 246 2.90 14.47 7.51
N PRO A 247 3.68 15.54 7.39
CA PRO A 247 4.76 15.85 8.34
C PRO A 247 4.28 15.99 9.79
N ASP A 248 3.06 16.45 10.02
CA ASP A 248 2.45 16.58 11.35
C ASP A 248 2.03 15.23 11.96
N ALA A 249 1.89 14.19 11.13
CA ALA A 249 1.54 12.83 11.55
C ALA A 249 2.76 11.93 11.85
N GLU A 250 3.94 12.51 12.06
CA GLU A 250 5.20 11.80 12.29
C GLU A 250 5.11 10.72 13.38
N LYS A 251 4.50 11.04 14.53
CA LYS A 251 4.31 10.08 15.63
C LYS A 251 3.47 8.87 15.20
N LYS A 252 2.47 9.10 14.35
CA LYS A 252 1.60 8.07 13.79
C LYS A 252 2.38 7.18 12.81
N ALA A 253 3.19 7.81 11.93
CA ALA A 253 4.06 7.10 11.01
C ALA A 253 5.03 6.17 11.75
N MET A 254 5.68 6.67 12.80
CA MET A 254 6.61 5.90 13.62
C MET A 254 5.95 4.73 14.34
N LYS A 255 4.75 4.94 14.89
CA LYS A 255 4.00 3.88 15.55
C LYS A 255 3.63 2.77 14.56
N SER A 256 3.15 3.15 13.37
CA SER A 256 2.81 2.19 12.31
C SER A 256 4.04 1.41 11.83
N ALA A 257 5.16 2.10 11.61
CA ALA A 257 6.42 1.47 11.23
C ALA A 257 6.90 0.47 12.29
N HIS A 258 6.90 0.87 13.57
CA HIS A 258 7.31 0.01 14.67
C HIS A 258 6.45 -1.25 14.76
N THR A 259 5.14 -1.10 14.61
CA THR A 259 4.21 -2.23 14.63
C THR A 259 4.53 -3.22 13.50
N LEU A 260 4.74 -2.75 12.27
CA LEU A 260 5.07 -3.60 11.12
C LEU A 260 6.45 -4.26 11.24
N LEU A 261 7.45 -3.55 11.74
CA LEU A 261 8.83 -4.07 11.91
C LEU A 261 8.90 -5.22 12.91
N LYS A 262 8.03 -5.27 13.92
CA LYS A 262 7.95 -6.41 14.86
C LYS A 262 7.59 -7.73 14.15
N TYR A 263 6.89 -7.64 13.02
CA TYR A 263 6.45 -8.79 12.22
C TYR A 263 7.32 -9.01 10.98
N ASP A 264 8.55 -8.46 10.99
CA ASP A 264 9.54 -8.58 9.91
C ASP A 264 9.07 -8.03 8.55
N ILE A 265 8.08 -7.13 8.56
CA ILE A 265 7.64 -6.43 7.36
C ILE A 265 8.68 -5.38 6.96
N GLU A 266 9.03 -5.35 5.69
CA GLU A 266 9.91 -4.33 5.14
C GLU A 266 9.19 -2.98 5.06
N VAL A 267 9.67 -2.01 5.83
CA VAL A 267 9.06 -0.68 5.92
C VAL A 267 10.00 0.38 5.37
N TRP A 268 9.47 1.22 4.50
CA TRP A 268 10.14 2.37 3.91
C TRP A 268 9.41 3.65 4.30
N LYS A 269 10.15 4.71 4.60
CA LYS A 269 9.57 6.02 4.82
C LYS A 269 9.82 6.91 3.61
N ILE A 270 8.76 7.58 3.15
CA ILE A 270 8.81 8.66 2.18
C ILE A 270 8.71 9.96 2.97
N ASP A 271 9.69 10.83 2.84
CA ASP A 271 9.67 12.14 3.50
C ASP A 271 8.89 13.12 2.64
N ILE A 272 7.70 13.48 3.09
CA ILE A 272 6.84 14.49 2.45
C ILE A 272 7.38 15.87 2.86
N PRO A 273 7.54 16.82 1.92
CA PRO A 273 7.98 18.18 2.23
C PRO A 273 7.05 18.88 3.23
N GLU A 274 7.61 19.75 4.06
CA GLU A 274 6.83 20.49 5.06
C GLU A 274 5.78 21.39 4.38
N GLY A 275 4.53 21.31 4.86
CA GLY A 275 3.40 22.04 4.32
C GLY A 275 2.73 21.41 3.10
N GLU A 276 3.23 20.27 2.62
CA GLU A 276 2.66 19.51 1.52
C GLU A 276 2.00 18.22 2.00
N ASP A 277 1.10 17.68 1.18
CA ASP A 277 0.56 16.33 1.24
C ASP A 277 0.81 15.59 -0.09
N VAL A 278 0.54 14.30 -0.14
CA VAL A 278 0.77 13.49 -1.36
C VAL A 278 -0.03 14.02 -2.54
N SER A 279 -1.25 14.49 -2.29
CA SER A 279 -2.13 15.00 -3.35
C SER A 279 -1.67 16.36 -3.89
N SER A 280 -1.08 17.23 -3.06
CA SER A 280 -0.55 18.54 -3.50
C SER A 280 0.74 18.42 -4.30
N ILE A 281 1.59 17.44 -3.96
CA ILE A 281 2.83 17.15 -4.68
C ILE A 281 2.54 16.65 -6.12
N GLY A 282 1.48 15.88 -6.30
CA GLY A 282 1.11 15.29 -7.58
C GLY A 282 1.81 13.97 -7.89
N LYS A 283 1.27 13.24 -8.88
CA LYS A 283 1.65 11.84 -9.19
C LYS A 283 3.12 11.66 -9.59
N GLU A 284 3.61 12.51 -10.48
CA GLU A 284 4.98 12.42 -11.02
C GLU A 284 6.02 12.71 -9.94
N ALA A 285 5.85 13.83 -9.21
CA ALA A 285 6.78 14.23 -8.17
C ALA A 285 6.76 13.26 -6.99
N PHE A 286 5.59 12.73 -6.63
CA PHE A 286 5.49 11.68 -5.62
C PHE A 286 6.21 10.39 -6.04
N THR A 287 6.13 10.01 -7.32
CA THR A 287 6.87 8.84 -7.85
C THR A 287 8.38 9.02 -7.70
N GLU A 288 8.91 10.22 -7.91
CA GLU A 288 10.33 10.51 -7.69
C GLU A 288 10.68 10.49 -6.19
N LEU A 289 9.83 11.04 -5.33
CA LEU A 289 10.01 10.96 -3.87
C LEU A 289 10.04 9.51 -3.37
N LYS A 290 9.17 8.63 -3.91
CA LYS A 290 9.18 7.21 -3.56
C LYS A 290 10.52 6.55 -3.84
N LYS A 291 11.24 6.96 -4.90
CA LYS A 291 12.57 6.42 -5.22
C LYS A 291 13.62 6.77 -4.17
N SER A 292 13.46 7.90 -3.49
CA SER A 292 14.35 8.36 -2.42
C SER A 292 13.96 7.84 -1.03
N ALA A 293 12.92 7.01 -0.92
CA ALA A 293 12.44 6.48 0.33
C ALA A 293 13.54 5.80 1.17
N VAL A 294 13.51 6.02 2.47
CA VAL A 294 14.48 5.49 3.42
C VAL A 294 13.96 4.22 4.05
N LEU A 295 14.75 3.15 3.95
CA LEU A 295 14.44 1.89 4.61
C LEU A 295 14.55 2.05 6.12
N MET A 296 13.49 1.70 6.83
CA MET A 296 13.45 1.71 8.29
C MET A 296 13.96 0.36 8.81
N ARG A 297 15.04 0.38 9.60
CA ARG A 297 15.65 -0.84 10.13
C ARG A 297 15.32 -1.06 11.60
N ASP A 298 15.26 0.04 12.36
CA ASP A 298 14.99 0.06 13.78
C ASP A 298 14.55 1.48 14.18
N ASN A 299 13.71 1.59 15.21
CA ASN A 299 13.26 2.87 15.75
C ASN A 299 14.41 3.81 16.14
N GLN A 300 15.58 3.25 16.53
CA GLN A 300 16.71 4.03 17.02
C GLN A 300 17.42 4.80 15.91
N ASP A 301 17.60 4.22 14.73
CA ASP A 301 18.32 4.87 13.61
C ASP A 301 17.61 6.15 13.14
N TRP A 302 16.28 6.14 13.17
CA TRP A 302 15.50 7.29 12.72
C TRP A 302 15.40 8.40 13.76
N ILE A 303 15.22 8.04 15.04
CA ILE A 303 15.26 9.01 16.17
C ILE A 303 16.63 9.70 16.22
N LEU A 304 17.69 8.95 15.95
CA LEU A 304 19.05 9.50 15.89
C LEU A 304 19.23 10.49 14.71
N LYS A 305 18.74 10.10 13.51
CA LYS A 305 18.77 11.00 12.34
C LYS A 305 18.01 12.30 12.59
N ARG A 306 16.81 12.23 13.18
CA ARG A 306 16.02 13.43 13.48
C ARG A 306 16.69 14.33 14.51
N LYS A 307 17.32 13.76 15.56
CA LYS A 307 18.11 14.53 16.52
C LYS A 307 19.32 15.23 15.89
N LEU A 308 19.95 14.57 14.90
CA LEU A 308 21.08 15.15 14.15
C LEU A 308 20.65 16.22 13.15
N MET A 309 19.42 16.17 12.62
CA MET A 309 18.89 17.19 11.71
C MET A 309 18.24 18.39 12.43
N SER A 310 17.99 18.27 13.75
CA SER A 310 17.44 19.35 14.59
C SER A 310 18.52 20.11 15.39
N LEU A 311 19.79 19.75 15.19
CA LEU A 311 20.98 20.48 15.63
C LEU A 311 21.54 21.33 14.50
#